data_ca48f8c5629141aa84d103c0d1cc7a47
#
_entry.id   ca48f8c5629141aa84d103c0d1cc7a47
#
_cell.length_a   1.000
_cell.length_b   1.000
_cell.length_c   1.000
_cell.angle_alpha   90.00
_cell.angle_beta   90.00
_cell.angle_gamma   90.00
#
_symmetry.space_group_name_H-M   'P 1'
#
loop_
_entity.id
_entity.type
_entity.pdbx_description
1 polymer ?
#
loop_
_entity_poly.entity_id
_entity_poly.type
_entity_poly.pdbx_seq_one_letter_code
_entity_poly.pdbx_strand_id
1 'polypeptide(L)'
;NPAMKIGKQLIEVPMIHEGVSEKEACARAMEVVSDVRRPDPERMLNSFPHQLSGGQQQRIVIAMALMSKPSLLILDEPTTALDVTVEAAVVELVKDLGKKYGTSMLFISHNLGLVLETCDRLCVMYSGEAVERGSIEDVFDKMQHPYTQALFRSIPLPGADKNARPLVAIPGNFPLPHERPPGCNFGPRCDYFEAGRCDKDRVIPMAPVEGNDRHETRCLRFEEIDWNAPLALAEQKEKTAPGNVVLKMDNLKKYYEVAANALFGGGETKVVKANETLSFEARESETLAIVGESGCGKSTFAKVLMGLETATEGQILLDNRNIEDIPIEERDTKTVSDVQMVFQNPFDTLNPSMTVGRQIMRALEIFGIGDSEAERKKRMLELLDLVKLPRAFADRMPRQLSGGQKQRVGIARAIAGDARIVVADEPVSALDVSVQAAVTDLLMEIQREHKTTLLFISHDLSIVRYLSDRVMVMYLGHVVELGDTDQVFSPPYHPYTEALLSAVPIADTSVEKEHIVLEGDIPSAMNPPSGCPFQTRCRWKSEVPGGLCDREVPPVRQLAEGHQIKCHLSDEVLARMKPVIKIAAE
;
A
#
# COMPACT_ATOMS: atom_id res chain seq x y z
N ASN A 1 15.12 17.03 -12.45
CA ASN A 1 14.72 18.42 -12.72
C ASN A 1 13.47 18.45 -13.61
N PRO A 2 12.30 18.96 -13.14
CA PRO A 2 11.04 18.92 -13.90
C PRO A 2 11.04 19.81 -15.16
N ALA A 3 11.89 20.81 -15.22
CA ALA A 3 11.99 21.75 -16.33
C ALA A 3 13.01 21.33 -17.40
N MET A 4 13.66 20.17 -17.25
CA MET A 4 14.68 19.67 -18.16
C MET A 4 14.25 18.36 -18.81
N LYS A 5 14.46 18.23 -20.13
CA LYS A 5 14.19 16.96 -20.83
C LYS A 5 15.04 15.82 -20.27
N ILE A 6 14.51 14.62 -20.27
CA ILE A 6 15.15 13.42 -19.73
C ILE A 6 16.49 13.13 -20.41
N GLY A 7 16.56 13.23 -21.74
CA GLY A 7 17.79 13.02 -22.47
C GLY A 7 18.94 13.93 -22.02
N LYS A 8 18.65 15.19 -21.75
CA LYS A 8 19.67 16.12 -21.22
C LYS A 8 20.18 15.72 -19.83
N GLN A 9 19.28 15.24 -18.96
CA GLN A 9 19.65 14.79 -17.61
C GLN A 9 20.50 13.52 -17.64
N LEU A 10 20.23 12.60 -18.58
CA LEU A 10 21.00 11.37 -18.74
C LEU A 10 22.41 11.63 -19.27
N ILE A 11 22.56 12.44 -20.33
CA ILE A 11 23.87 12.67 -20.95
C ILE A 11 24.80 13.54 -20.10
N GLU A 12 24.26 14.34 -19.18
CA GLU A 12 25.05 15.19 -18.28
C GLU A 12 26.02 14.37 -17.43
N VAL A 13 25.60 13.21 -16.93
CA VAL A 13 26.41 12.36 -16.05
C VAL A 13 27.72 11.91 -16.71
N PRO A 14 27.74 11.19 -17.84
CA PRO A 14 28.99 10.77 -18.46
C PRO A 14 29.81 11.92 -19.07
N MET A 15 29.17 13.00 -19.51
CA MET A 15 29.88 14.18 -20.01
C MET A 15 30.69 14.89 -18.91
N ILE A 16 30.12 15.05 -17.70
CA ILE A 16 30.78 15.73 -16.59
C ILE A 16 31.80 14.84 -15.91
N HIS A 17 31.47 13.58 -15.64
CA HIS A 17 32.31 12.69 -14.83
C HIS A 17 33.37 11.93 -15.63
N GLU A 18 33.08 11.60 -16.89
CA GLU A 18 33.97 10.81 -17.74
C GLU A 18 34.59 11.63 -18.89
N GLY A 19 34.09 12.83 -19.15
CA GLY A 19 34.58 13.71 -20.22
C GLY A 19 34.27 13.20 -21.63
N VAL A 20 33.28 12.32 -21.78
CA VAL A 20 32.88 11.79 -23.10
C VAL A 20 32.18 12.85 -23.95
N SER A 21 32.20 12.69 -25.27
CA SER A 21 31.52 13.59 -26.18
C SER A 21 29.98 13.47 -26.05
N GLU A 22 29.27 14.55 -26.36
CA GLU A 22 27.79 14.57 -26.38
C GLU A 22 27.22 13.45 -27.27
N LYS A 23 27.84 13.20 -28.43
CA LYS A 23 27.43 12.12 -29.34
C LYS A 23 27.55 10.75 -28.71
N GLU A 24 28.62 10.50 -27.99
CA GLU A 24 28.84 9.23 -27.28
C GLU A 24 27.88 9.11 -26.08
N ALA A 25 27.68 10.17 -25.32
CA ALA A 25 26.72 10.23 -24.21
C ALA A 25 25.29 9.97 -24.68
N CYS A 26 24.88 10.54 -25.84
CA CYS A 26 23.57 10.27 -26.45
C CYS A 26 23.42 8.80 -26.88
N ALA A 27 24.44 8.21 -27.49
CA ALA A 27 24.41 6.80 -27.88
C ALA A 27 24.25 5.88 -26.66
N ARG A 28 25.00 6.16 -25.57
CA ARG A 28 24.88 5.44 -24.29
C ARG A 28 23.50 5.63 -23.67
N ALA A 29 22.95 6.85 -23.69
CA ALA A 29 21.60 7.11 -23.17
C ALA A 29 20.54 6.31 -23.92
N MET A 30 20.63 6.20 -25.24
CA MET A 30 19.74 5.37 -26.05
C MET A 30 19.82 3.89 -25.67
N GLU A 31 21.02 3.36 -25.49
CA GLU A 31 21.26 1.98 -25.04
C GLU A 31 20.64 1.71 -23.68
N VAL A 32 20.98 2.54 -22.67
CA VAL A 32 20.51 2.36 -21.29
C VAL A 32 18.99 2.52 -21.17
N VAL A 33 18.40 3.49 -21.90
CA VAL A 33 16.93 3.66 -21.92
C VAL A 33 16.24 2.47 -22.62
N SER A 34 16.86 1.89 -23.63
CA SER A 34 16.37 0.65 -24.25
C SER A 34 16.41 -0.51 -23.25
N ASP A 35 17.49 -0.62 -22.47
CA ASP A 35 17.68 -1.67 -21.46
C ASP A 35 16.66 -1.64 -20.32
N VAL A 36 16.13 -0.45 -19.99
CA VAL A 36 15.04 -0.34 -19.00
C VAL A 36 13.66 -0.71 -19.61
N ARG A 37 13.67 -1.51 -20.69
CA ARG A 37 12.49 -2.13 -21.35
C ARG A 37 11.45 -1.10 -21.80
N ARG A 38 11.87 -0.11 -22.64
CA ARG A 38 10.94 0.89 -23.18
C ARG A 38 10.80 0.79 -24.71
N PRO A 39 9.56 0.79 -25.22
CA PRO A 39 9.30 0.60 -26.63
C PRO A 39 9.71 1.78 -27.53
N ASP A 40 9.92 2.98 -26.95
CA ASP A 40 10.25 4.19 -27.72
C ASP A 40 11.28 5.06 -26.97
N PRO A 41 12.57 4.70 -27.01
CA PRO A 41 13.64 5.44 -26.33
C PRO A 41 13.75 6.90 -26.79
N GLU A 42 13.56 7.20 -28.08
CA GLU A 42 13.68 8.57 -28.60
C GLU A 42 12.61 9.48 -28.02
N ARG A 43 11.36 9.01 -27.96
CA ARG A 43 10.26 9.75 -27.35
C ARG A 43 10.55 10.00 -25.85
N MET A 44 11.05 8.99 -25.14
CA MET A 44 11.39 9.10 -23.71
C MET A 44 12.45 10.16 -23.48
N LEU A 45 13.55 10.15 -24.24
CA LEU A 45 14.62 11.15 -24.12
C LEU A 45 14.14 12.57 -24.43
N ASN A 46 13.14 12.73 -25.28
CA ASN A 46 12.54 14.03 -25.63
C ASN A 46 11.43 14.48 -24.67
N SER A 47 11.00 13.65 -23.76
CA SER A 47 9.95 13.95 -22.77
C SER A 47 10.48 14.69 -21.56
N PHE A 48 9.58 15.36 -20.83
CA PHE A 48 9.83 15.94 -19.52
C PHE A 48 9.37 14.97 -18.42
N PRO A 49 9.93 15.03 -17.20
CA PRO A 49 9.56 14.14 -16.10
C PRO A 49 8.05 14.08 -15.82
N HIS A 50 7.36 15.23 -15.81
CA HIS A 50 5.92 15.32 -15.55
C HIS A 50 5.02 14.67 -16.62
N GLN A 51 5.58 14.28 -17.76
CA GLN A 51 4.86 13.57 -18.84
C GLN A 51 4.92 12.05 -18.69
N LEU A 52 5.63 11.57 -17.66
CA LEU A 52 5.84 10.14 -17.40
C LEU A 52 5.05 9.68 -16.17
N SER A 53 4.60 8.40 -16.21
CA SER A 53 4.06 7.74 -15.01
C SER A 53 5.14 7.51 -13.95
N GLY A 54 4.76 7.27 -12.69
CA GLY A 54 5.69 7.02 -11.59
C GLY A 54 6.67 5.86 -11.89
N GLY A 55 6.19 4.74 -12.38
CA GLY A 55 7.04 3.62 -12.80
C GLY A 55 7.97 3.94 -13.97
N GLN A 56 7.54 4.82 -14.90
CA GLN A 56 8.40 5.30 -15.97
C GLN A 56 9.50 6.21 -15.44
N GLN A 57 9.16 7.13 -14.53
CA GLN A 57 10.14 8.00 -13.88
C GLN A 57 11.18 7.17 -13.11
N GLN A 58 10.75 6.16 -12.34
CA GLN A 58 11.63 5.29 -11.58
C GLN A 58 12.63 4.54 -12.48
N ARG A 59 12.16 3.99 -13.61
CA ARG A 59 13.03 3.33 -14.59
C ARG A 59 14.06 4.31 -15.18
N ILE A 60 13.68 5.56 -15.43
CA ILE A 60 14.62 6.59 -15.90
C ILE A 60 15.64 6.95 -14.82
N VAL A 61 15.25 7.02 -13.54
CA VAL A 61 16.20 7.25 -12.43
C VAL A 61 17.21 6.10 -12.34
N ILE A 62 16.77 4.85 -12.49
CA ILE A 62 17.66 3.67 -12.56
C ILE A 62 18.60 3.80 -13.78
N ALA A 63 18.07 4.16 -14.96
CA ALA A 63 18.87 4.39 -16.15
C ALA A 63 19.93 5.48 -15.92
N MET A 64 19.59 6.58 -15.27
CA MET A 64 20.54 7.66 -14.92
C MET A 64 21.68 7.15 -14.03
N ALA A 65 21.38 6.33 -13.03
CA ALA A 65 22.38 5.75 -12.14
C ALA A 65 23.33 4.78 -12.88
N LEU A 66 22.85 4.10 -13.92
CA LEU A 66 23.62 3.16 -14.72
C LEU A 66 24.46 3.81 -15.83
N MET A 67 24.25 5.11 -16.12
CA MET A 67 25.00 5.83 -17.17
C MET A 67 26.53 5.79 -16.96
N SER A 68 26.99 5.79 -15.71
CA SER A 68 28.41 5.70 -15.34
C SER A 68 28.94 4.28 -15.15
N LYS A 69 28.14 3.23 -15.41
CA LYS A 69 28.48 1.81 -15.22
C LYS A 69 29.09 1.55 -13.83
N PRO A 70 28.39 1.85 -12.73
CA PRO A 70 28.94 1.77 -11.39
C PRO A 70 29.22 0.32 -10.97
N SER A 71 30.24 0.11 -10.14
CA SER A 71 30.50 -1.20 -9.51
C SER A 71 29.48 -1.53 -8.40
N LEU A 72 28.89 -0.49 -7.78
CA LEU A 72 27.90 -0.58 -6.73
C LEU A 72 26.72 0.36 -7.01
N LEU A 73 25.52 -0.17 -7.02
CA LEU A 73 24.27 0.59 -7.11
C LEU A 73 23.56 0.57 -5.76
N ILE A 74 23.28 1.75 -5.20
CA ILE A 74 22.50 1.89 -3.96
C ILE A 74 21.07 2.21 -4.35
N LEU A 75 20.13 1.38 -3.90
CA LEU A 75 18.70 1.45 -4.15
C LEU A 75 18.00 1.75 -2.82
N ASP A 76 17.69 3.03 -2.60
CA ASP A 76 17.01 3.49 -1.39
C ASP A 76 15.50 3.54 -1.64
N GLU A 77 14.80 2.56 -1.12
CA GLU A 77 13.35 2.34 -1.30
C GLU A 77 12.89 2.52 -2.76
N PRO A 78 13.45 1.78 -3.72
CA PRO A 78 13.25 2.06 -5.15
C PRO A 78 11.83 1.78 -5.63
N THR A 79 10.99 1.16 -4.83
CA THR A 79 9.62 0.78 -5.16
C THR A 79 8.55 1.55 -4.37
N THR A 80 8.96 2.44 -3.45
CA THR A 80 8.03 3.26 -2.67
C THR A 80 7.10 4.07 -3.58
N ALA A 81 5.82 4.09 -3.27
CA ALA A 81 4.74 4.71 -4.03
C ALA A 81 4.52 4.13 -5.45
N LEU A 82 4.97 2.92 -5.71
CA LEU A 82 4.61 2.16 -6.91
C LEU A 82 3.51 1.14 -6.59
N ASP A 83 2.66 0.89 -7.58
CA ASP A 83 1.69 -0.20 -7.50
C ASP A 83 2.39 -1.55 -7.53
N VAL A 84 1.81 -2.57 -6.93
CA VAL A 84 2.38 -3.92 -6.77
C VAL A 84 2.88 -4.52 -8.09
N THR A 85 2.13 -4.36 -9.19
CA THR A 85 2.52 -4.87 -10.52
C THR A 85 3.70 -4.08 -11.11
N VAL A 86 3.76 -2.78 -10.89
CA VAL A 86 4.87 -1.92 -11.32
C VAL A 86 6.11 -2.18 -10.45
N GLU A 87 5.92 -2.36 -9.13
CA GLU A 87 6.97 -2.75 -8.19
C GLU A 87 7.65 -4.04 -8.65
N ALA A 88 6.89 -5.12 -8.87
CA ALA A 88 7.41 -6.40 -9.34
C ALA A 88 8.20 -6.26 -10.66
N ALA A 89 7.68 -5.47 -11.62
CA ALA A 89 8.35 -5.23 -12.89
C ALA A 89 9.65 -4.41 -12.75
N VAL A 90 9.73 -3.48 -11.79
CA VAL A 90 10.95 -2.70 -11.51
C VAL A 90 12.00 -3.58 -10.83
N VAL A 91 11.60 -4.43 -9.90
CA VAL A 91 12.49 -5.37 -9.20
C VAL A 91 13.11 -6.37 -10.18
N GLU A 92 12.30 -6.97 -11.05
CA GLU A 92 12.80 -7.88 -12.09
C GLU A 92 13.79 -7.17 -13.02
N LEU A 93 13.46 -5.95 -13.45
CA LEU A 93 14.35 -5.11 -14.24
C LEU A 93 15.69 -4.87 -13.54
N VAL A 94 15.66 -4.49 -12.26
CA VAL A 94 16.88 -4.24 -11.46
C VAL A 94 17.75 -5.50 -11.39
N LYS A 95 17.17 -6.68 -11.16
CA LYS A 95 17.89 -7.97 -11.16
C LYS A 95 18.57 -8.25 -12.49
N ASP A 96 17.86 -8.05 -13.60
CA ASP A 96 18.38 -8.28 -14.95
C ASP A 96 19.54 -7.32 -15.27
N LEU A 97 19.37 -6.04 -14.93
CA LEU A 97 20.42 -5.02 -15.12
C LEU A 97 21.65 -5.31 -14.28
N GLY A 98 21.50 -5.75 -13.01
CA GLY A 98 22.60 -6.18 -12.17
C GLY A 98 23.43 -7.29 -12.76
N LYS A 99 22.75 -8.32 -13.30
CA LYS A 99 23.41 -9.42 -14.02
C LYS A 99 24.08 -8.93 -15.30
N LYS A 100 23.40 -8.11 -16.10
CA LYS A 100 23.91 -7.59 -17.39
C LYS A 100 25.16 -6.75 -17.23
N TYR A 101 25.16 -5.84 -16.23
CA TYR A 101 26.25 -4.88 -16.01
C TYR A 101 27.30 -5.38 -15.00
N GLY A 102 27.07 -6.52 -14.32
CA GLY A 102 27.96 -7.02 -13.27
C GLY A 102 28.05 -6.08 -12.06
N THR A 103 26.99 -5.33 -11.78
CA THR A 103 26.92 -4.33 -10.71
C THR A 103 26.44 -4.97 -9.42
N SER A 104 27.18 -4.77 -8.32
CA SER A 104 26.70 -5.14 -6.98
C SER A 104 25.60 -4.19 -6.53
N MET A 105 24.61 -4.70 -5.79
CA MET A 105 23.46 -3.89 -5.35
C MET A 105 23.36 -3.85 -3.83
N LEU A 106 23.17 -2.65 -3.30
CA LEU A 106 22.76 -2.43 -1.92
C LEU A 106 21.29 -1.98 -1.92
N PHE A 107 20.41 -2.87 -1.48
CA PHE A 107 18.98 -2.63 -1.48
C PHE A 107 18.50 -2.22 -0.08
N ILE A 108 17.89 -1.05 0.04
CA ILE A 108 17.29 -0.55 1.28
C ILE A 108 15.78 -0.62 1.11
N SER A 109 15.09 -1.39 1.95
CA SER A 109 13.64 -1.56 1.90
C SER A 109 13.07 -1.91 3.27
N HIS A 110 11.85 -1.51 3.51
CA HIS A 110 11.03 -1.98 4.63
C HIS A 110 10.14 -3.18 4.24
N ASN A 111 10.02 -3.51 2.96
CA ASN A 111 9.24 -4.65 2.47
C ASN A 111 10.09 -5.92 2.50
N LEU A 112 9.87 -6.78 3.52
CA LEU A 112 10.65 -8.01 3.71
C LEU A 112 10.40 -9.06 2.62
N GLY A 113 9.19 -9.14 2.05
CA GLY A 113 8.91 -10.02 0.92
C GLY A 113 9.75 -9.67 -0.29
N LEU A 114 9.88 -8.36 -0.57
CA LEU A 114 10.72 -7.85 -1.64
C LEU A 114 12.21 -8.16 -1.42
N VAL A 115 12.69 -8.00 -0.18
CA VAL A 115 14.08 -8.33 0.20
C VAL A 115 14.36 -9.81 0.00
N LEU A 116 13.42 -10.69 0.44
CA LEU A 116 13.52 -12.14 0.24
C LEU A 116 13.64 -12.51 -1.25
N GLU A 117 12.82 -11.92 -2.10
CA GLU A 117 12.80 -12.20 -3.53
C GLU A 117 14.02 -11.65 -4.28
N THR A 118 14.75 -10.67 -3.70
CA THR A 118 15.72 -9.86 -4.46
C THR A 118 17.16 -10.02 -3.99
N CYS A 119 17.39 -10.25 -2.70
CA CYS A 119 18.70 -10.16 -2.10
C CYS A 119 19.29 -11.54 -1.78
N ASP A 120 20.62 -11.66 -1.79
CA ASP A 120 21.33 -12.86 -1.35
C ASP A 120 21.66 -12.82 0.15
N ARG A 121 21.78 -11.61 0.70
CA ARG A 121 22.16 -11.36 2.10
C ARG A 121 21.30 -10.25 2.70
N LEU A 122 21.04 -10.36 3.99
CA LEU A 122 20.26 -9.40 4.75
C LEU A 122 21.06 -8.81 5.91
N CYS A 123 20.88 -7.51 6.15
CA CYS A 123 21.32 -6.82 7.34
C CYS A 123 20.12 -6.09 7.95
N VAL A 124 19.64 -6.55 9.10
CA VAL A 124 18.56 -5.93 9.85
C VAL A 124 19.13 -4.80 10.70
N MET A 125 18.55 -3.61 10.59
CA MET A 125 19.00 -2.41 11.30
C MET A 125 17.94 -1.92 12.28
N TYR A 126 18.37 -1.53 13.47
CA TYR A 126 17.52 -0.89 14.48
C TYR A 126 18.25 0.28 15.14
N SER A 127 17.62 1.44 15.18
CA SER A 127 18.18 2.65 15.80
C SER A 127 19.62 2.97 15.38
N GLY A 128 19.92 2.82 14.06
CA GLY A 128 21.24 3.14 13.48
C GLY A 128 22.32 2.06 13.70
N GLU A 129 21.96 0.88 14.22
CA GLU A 129 22.87 -0.24 14.41
C GLU A 129 22.40 -1.48 13.67
N ALA A 130 23.33 -2.24 13.10
CA ALA A 130 23.05 -3.59 12.64
C ALA A 130 22.77 -4.49 13.85
N VAL A 131 21.61 -5.13 13.87
CA VAL A 131 21.20 -6.04 14.96
C VAL A 131 21.32 -7.50 14.60
N GLU A 132 21.16 -7.82 13.31
CA GLU A 132 21.33 -9.17 12.76
C GLU A 132 21.76 -9.08 11.32
N ARG A 133 22.66 -9.98 10.87
CA ARG A 133 23.07 -10.09 9.46
C ARG A 133 23.44 -11.52 9.11
N GLY A 134 23.11 -11.92 7.89
CA GLY A 134 23.40 -13.26 7.39
C GLY A 134 23.03 -13.45 5.94
N SER A 135 23.00 -14.70 5.48
CA SER A 135 22.29 -15.04 4.25
C SER A 135 20.78 -14.82 4.43
N ILE A 136 20.05 -14.69 3.34
CA ILE A 136 18.58 -14.59 3.41
C ILE A 136 18.02 -15.79 4.16
N GLU A 137 18.42 -17.01 3.80
CA GLU A 137 17.97 -18.26 4.40
C GLU A 137 18.24 -18.30 5.91
N ASP A 138 19.46 -17.92 6.35
CA ASP A 138 19.81 -17.93 7.76
C ASP A 138 18.95 -16.97 8.59
N VAL A 139 18.76 -15.74 8.10
CA VAL A 139 18.01 -14.71 8.85
C VAL A 139 16.51 -14.98 8.82
N PHE A 140 15.95 -15.49 7.70
CA PHE A 140 14.52 -15.79 7.61
C PHE A 140 14.14 -17.06 8.38
N ASP A 141 14.92 -18.13 8.24
CA ASP A 141 14.58 -19.44 8.82
C ASP A 141 15.07 -19.60 10.28
N LYS A 142 16.13 -18.86 10.65
CA LYS A 142 16.80 -18.99 11.95
C LYS A 142 17.07 -17.65 12.62
N MET A 143 16.05 -16.79 12.70
CA MET A 143 16.17 -15.48 13.37
C MET A 143 16.81 -15.61 14.76
N GLN A 144 17.80 -14.78 15.05
CA GLN A 144 18.55 -14.81 16.32
C GLN A 144 18.57 -13.45 17.04
N HIS A 145 17.73 -12.51 16.60
CA HIS A 145 17.53 -11.24 17.30
C HIS A 145 16.04 -10.99 17.57
N PRO A 146 15.66 -10.63 18.83
CA PRO A 146 14.25 -10.38 19.19
C PRO A 146 13.55 -9.33 18.32
N TYR A 147 14.27 -8.31 17.85
CA TYR A 147 13.71 -7.32 16.91
C TYR A 147 13.39 -7.93 15.55
N THR A 148 14.30 -8.75 15.00
CA THR A 148 14.06 -9.45 13.73
C THR A 148 12.80 -10.30 13.83
N GLN A 149 12.69 -11.10 14.89
CA GLN A 149 11.50 -11.92 15.13
C GLN A 149 10.23 -11.07 15.27
N ALA A 150 10.28 -9.97 16.05
CA ALA A 150 9.14 -9.08 16.21
C ALA A 150 8.74 -8.39 14.89
N LEU A 151 9.71 -8.04 14.04
CA LEU A 151 9.48 -7.45 12.73
C LEU A 151 8.73 -8.43 11.81
N PHE A 152 9.16 -9.69 11.76
CA PHE A 152 8.48 -10.74 11.00
C PHE A 152 7.07 -11.06 11.51
N ARG A 153 6.85 -10.97 12.82
CA ARG A 153 5.53 -11.14 13.45
C ARG A 153 4.56 -9.99 13.13
N SER A 154 5.08 -8.86 12.69
CA SER A 154 4.28 -7.69 12.31
C SER A 154 3.83 -7.72 10.84
N ILE A 155 4.20 -8.76 10.06
CA ILE A 155 3.84 -8.89 8.64
C ILE A 155 2.72 -9.91 8.49
N PRO A 156 1.67 -9.61 7.69
CA PRO A 156 0.68 -10.60 7.34
C PRO A 156 1.28 -11.65 6.40
N LEU A 157 1.33 -12.91 6.85
CA LEU A 157 1.78 -14.03 6.03
C LEU A 157 0.64 -14.57 5.16
N PRO A 158 0.95 -15.29 4.05
CA PRO A 158 -0.08 -15.94 3.24
C PRO A 158 -0.94 -16.88 4.09
N GLY A 159 -2.26 -16.82 3.85
CA GLY A 159 -3.23 -17.62 4.63
C GLY A 159 -3.58 -17.07 6.03
N ALA A 160 -2.87 -16.05 6.52
CA ALA A 160 -3.28 -15.38 7.75
C ALA A 160 -4.52 -14.51 7.53
N ASP A 161 -5.51 -14.65 8.40
CA ASP A 161 -6.64 -13.74 8.50
C ASP A 161 -6.72 -13.12 9.90
N LYS A 162 -7.51 -12.06 10.04
CA LYS A 162 -7.68 -11.32 11.30
C LYS A 162 -8.20 -12.16 12.48
N ASN A 163 -8.79 -13.33 12.20
CA ASN A 163 -9.37 -14.22 13.20
C ASN A 163 -8.41 -15.36 13.57
N ALA A 164 -7.59 -15.82 12.61
CA ALA A 164 -6.70 -16.97 12.81
C ALA A 164 -5.35 -16.57 13.43
N ARG A 165 -4.74 -15.48 12.96
CA ARG A 165 -3.42 -15.03 13.43
C ARG A 165 -3.37 -13.49 13.47
N PRO A 166 -3.56 -12.88 14.64
CA PRO A 166 -3.46 -11.43 14.77
C PRO A 166 -2.03 -10.95 14.49
N LEU A 167 -1.92 -9.79 13.83
CA LEU A 167 -0.64 -9.09 13.69
C LEU A 167 -0.17 -8.63 15.06
N VAL A 168 1.10 -8.83 15.35
CA VAL A 168 1.70 -8.40 16.62
C VAL A 168 2.53 -7.15 16.36
N ALA A 169 1.97 -6.00 16.72
CA ALA A 169 2.72 -4.75 16.66
C ALA A 169 3.83 -4.75 17.72
N ILE A 170 5.01 -4.24 17.36
CA ILE A 170 6.12 -4.09 18.30
C ILE A 170 5.74 -3.01 19.34
N PRO A 171 5.64 -3.33 20.62
CA PRO A 171 5.19 -2.38 21.63
C PRO A 171 6.17 -1.23 21.85
N GLY A 172 5.68 -0.11 22.40
CA GLY A 172 6.48 1.04 22.77
C GLY A 172 6.89 1.93 21.58
N ASN A 173 7.65 2.98 21.88
CA ASN A 173 8.10 3.95 20.89
C ASN A 173 9.54 3.65 20.45
N PHE A 174 9.84 3.97 19.21
CA PHE A 174 11.20 3.94 18.68
C PHE A 174 12.05 5.02 19.40
N PRO A 175 13.24 4.68 19.96
CA PRO A 175 14.06 5.64 20.67
C PRO A 175 14.66 6.68 19.70
N LEU A 176 14.55 7.94 20.04
CA LEU A 176 15.25 9.00 19.31
C LEU A 176 16.77 8.86 19.52
N PRO A 177 17.62 9.37 18.62
CA PRO A 177 19.08 9.23 18.74
C PRO A 177 19.67 9.69 20.08
N HIS A 178 19.07 10.69 20.72
CA HIS A 178 19.48 11.23 22.01
C HIS A 178 18.80 10.54 23.20
N GLU A 179 17.81 9.66 22.95
CA GLU A 179 17.06 8.89 23.96
C GLU A 179 17.45 7.41 23.96
N ARG A 180 18.52 7.05 23.25
CA ARG A 180 18.96 5.65 23.22
C ARG A 180 19.28 5.16 24.62
N PRO A 181 18.74 3.99 25.01
CA PRO A 181 19.03 3.40 26.31
C PRO A 181 20.50 2.96 26.39
N PRO A 182 21.06 2.81 27.59
CA PRO A 182 22.34 2.10 27.75
C PRO A 182 22.18 0.64 27.31
N GLY A 183 23.22 0.06 26.71
CA GLY A 183 23.23 -1.33 26.28
C GLY A 183 22.44 -1.56 25.00
N CYS A 184 21.49 -2.47 25.04
CA CYS A 184 20.69 -2.86 23.87
C CYS A 184 19.67 -1.77 23.50
N ASN A 185 19.79 -1.19 22.31
CA ASN A 185 18.85 -0.16 21.82
C ASN A 185 17.41 -0.69 21.74
N PHE A 186 17.20 -1.98 21.50
CA PHE A 186 15.88 -2.62 21.47
C PHE A 186 15.37 -3.00 22.87
N GLY A 187 16.21 -2.97 23.89
CA GLY A 187 15.91 -3.41 25.26
C GLY A 187 14.54 -2.98 25.80
N PRO A 188 14.16 -1.67 25.75
CA PRO A 188 12.86 -1.18 26.25
C PRO A 188 11.62 -1.76 25.54
N ARG A 189 11.80 -2.41 24.39
CA ARG A 189 10.74 -3.00 23.57
C ARG A 189 10.87 -4.51 23.41
N CYS A 190 11.83 -5.12 24.10
CA CYS A 190 12.20 -6.52 23.95
C CYS A 190 11.47 -7.38 24.98
N ASP A 191 10.71 -8.38 24.53
CA ASP A 191 10.02 -9.33 25.40
C ASP A 191 10.99 -10.19 26.23
N TYR A 192 12.24 -10.30 25.77
CA TYR A 192 13.30 -11.08 26.43
C TYR A 192 14.29 -10.21 27.22
N PHE A 193 13.93 -8.95 27.53
CA PHE A 193 14.81 -8.03 28.23
C PHE A 193 15.16 -8.55 29.64
N GLU A 194 16.45 -8.51 29.98
CA GLU A 194 16.97 -8.85 31.33
C GLU A 194 17.71 -7.65 31.90
N ALA A 195 17.13 -7.08 32.97
CA ALA A 195 17.75 -5.97 33.69
C ALA A 195 19.09 -6.39 34.30
N GLY A 196 20.08 -5.52 34.24
CA GLY A 196 21.42 -5.80 34.76
C GLY A 196 22.30 -6.61 33.79
N ARG A 197 21.77 -7.01 32.61
CA ARG A 197 22.54 -7.67 31.56
C ARG A 197 22.39 -6.91 30.22
N CYS A 198 21.16 -6.68 29.76
CA CYS A 198 20.91 -6.01 28.50
C CYS A 198 21.11 -4.49 28.56
N ASP A 199 21.17 -3.89 29.74
CA ASP A 199 21.31 -2.45 30.00
C ASP A 199 22.69 -2.02 30.53
N LYS A 200 23.64 -2.96 30.69
CA LYS A 200 24.95 -2.65 31.31
C LYS A 200 25.96 -2.04 30.33
N ASP A 201 26.06 -2.60 29.15
CA ASP A 201 27.07 -2.23 28.18
C ASP A 201 26.49 -1.26 27.13
N ARG A 202 27.23 -0.21 26.81
CA ARG A 202 26.80 0.76 25.79
C ARG A 202 26.95 0.22 24.38
N VAL A 203 27.85 -0.72 24.16
CA VAL A 203 28.09 -1.33 22.85
C VAL A 203 28.07 -2.84 22.99
N ILE A 204 26.98 -3.44 22.49
CA ILE A 204 26.88 -4.88 22.37
C ILE A 204 27.53 -5.27 21.06
N PRO A 205 28.57 -6.14 21.05
CA PRO A 205 29.20 -6.56 19.80
C PRO A 205 28.29 -7.48 19.00
N MET A 206 28.50 -7.54 17.69
CA MET A 206 27.95 -8.63 16.86
C MET A 206 28.68 -9.92 17.23
N ALA A 207 27.92 -10.98 17.51
CA ALA A 207 28.43 -12.30 17.81
C ALA A 207 28.01 -13.29 16.70
N PRO A 208 28.90 -14.21 16.29
CA PRO A 208 28.53 -15.24 15.33
C PRO A 208 27.53 -16.21 15.99
N VAL A 209 26.55 -16.64 15.21
CA VAL A 209 25.62 -17.70 15.61
C VAL A 209 26.33 -19.04 15.51
N GLU A 210 26.14 -19.90 16.51
CA GLU A 210 26.86 -21.18 16.61
C GLU A 210 26.76 -22.01 15.31
N GLY A 211 27.92 -22.41 14.80
CA GLY A 211 28.03 -23.19 13.57
C GLY A 211 27.96 -22.41 12.26
N ASN A 212 27.81 -21.07 12.31
CA ASN A 212 27.74 -20.24 11.09
C ASN A 212 28.41 -18.86 11.28
N ASP A 213 29.68 -18.76 10.92
CA ASP A 213 30.47 -17.51 11.02
C ASP A 213 29.94 -16.38 10.10
N ARG A 214 29.01 -16.67 9.21
CA ARG A 214 28.39 -15.68 8.30
C ARG A 214 27.05 -15.16 8.80
N HIS A 215 26.49 -15.78 9.84
CA HIS A 215 25.29 -15.31 10.52
C HIS A 215 25.69 -14.71 11.88
N GLU A 216 25.42 -13.43 12.08
CA GLU A 216 25.80 -12.70 13.30
C GLU A 216 24.61 -11.96 13.88
N THR A 217 24.53 -11.91 15.19
CA THR A 217 23.48 -11.21 15.96
C THR A 217 24.06 -10.29 17.02
N ARG A 218 23.37 -9.22 17.33
CA ARG A 218 23.70 -8.27 18.40
C ARG A 218 22.78 -8.48 19.62
N CYS A 219 22.59 -9.73 20.03
CA CYS A 219 21.80 -10.10 21.19
C CYS A 219 22.65 -10.87 22.20
N LEU A 220 22.66 -10.42 23.47
CA LEU A 220 23.42 -11.11 24.55
C LEU A 220 22.80 -12.42 25.00
N ARG A 221 21.54 -12.68 24.59
CA ARG A 221 20.75 -13.82 25.07
C ARG A 221 20.31 -14.76 23.96
N PHE A 222 20.83 -14.60 22.74
CA PHE A 222 20.34 -15.35 21.57
C PHE A 222 20.42 -16.87 21.74
N GLU A 223 21.38 -17.39 22.51
CA GLU A 223 21.54 -18.83 22.80
C GLU A 223 20.54 -19.35 23.84
N GLU A 224 19.94 -18.48 24.64
CA GLU A 224 19.03 -18.82 25.75
C GLU A 224 17.55 -18.74 25.33
N ILE A 225 17.26 -18.07 24.23
CA ILE A 225 15.89 -17.82 23.77
C ILE A 225 15.38 -19.05 23.01
N ASP A 226 14.23 -19.55 23.41
CA ASP A 226 13.50 -20.53 22.62
C ASP A 226 12.81 -19.85 21.43
N TRP A 227 13.49 -19.85 20.28
CA TRP A 227 13.00 -19.22 19.05
C TRP A 227 11.80 -19.93 18.44
N ASN A 228 11.54 -21.18 18.81
CA ASN A 228 10.41 -21.98 18.36
C ASN A 228 9.22 -21.93 19.32
N ALA A 229 9.31 -21.15 20.39
CA ALA A 229 8.21 -21.03 21.33
C ALA A 229 6.93 -20.57 20.59
N PRO A 230 5.81 -21.32 20.74
CA PRO A 230 4.58 -20.94 20.08
C PRO A 230 4.13 -19.57 20.58
N LEU A 231 3.74 -18.72 19.63
CA LEU A 231 3.06 -17.47 19.97
C LEU A 231 1.82 -17.77 20.79
N ALA A 232 1.59 -17.02 21.84
CA ALA A 232 0.30 -17.02 22.52
C ALA A 232 -0.75 -16.68 21.44
N LEU A 233 -1.53 -17.68 21.02
CA LEU A 233 -2.63 -17.49 20.09
C LEU A 233 -3.60 -16.53 20.77
N ALA A 234 -3.88 -15.40 20.13
CA ALA A 234 -4.98 -14.56 20.57
C ALA A 234 -6.27 -15.38 20.46
N GLU A 235 -7.20 -15.17 21.37
CA GLU A 235 -8.51 -15.82 21.32
C GLU A 235 -9.12 -15.60 19.94
N GLN A 236 -9.50 -16.70 19.28
CA GLN A 236 -10.21 -16.66 18.02
C GLN A 236 -11.51 -15.88 18.24
N LYS A 237 -11.64 -14.74 17.57
CA LYS A 237 -12.85 -13.92 17.66
C LYS A 237 -13.83 -14.41 16.60
N GLU A 238 -15.08 -14.63 17.01
CA GLU A 238 -16.14 -15.06 16.08
C GLU A 238 -16.33 -14.04 14.95
N LYS A 239 -16.50 -14.57 13.73
CA LYS A 239 -16.81 -13.75 12.54
C LYS A 239 -18.20 -13.14 12.75
N THR A 240 -18.29 -11.83 12.83
CA THR A 240 -19.57 -11.13 12.97
C THR A 240 -20.34 -11.26 11.66
N ALA A 241 -21.61 -11.68 11.71
CA ALA A 241 -22.46 -11.73 10.53
C ALA A 241 -22.64 -10.31 9.96
N PRO A 242 -22.58 -10.12 8.62
CA PRO A 242 -22.73 -8.81 8.01
C PRO A 242 -24.11 -8.21 8.32
N GLY A 243 -24.10 -6.93 8.73
CA GLY A 243 -25.30 -6.18 9.06
C GLY A 243 -26.12 -5.73 7.83
N ASN A 244 -26.98 -4.73 8.04
CA ASN A 244 -27.77 -4.13 6.96
C ASN A 244 -26.89 -3.34 5.99
N VAL A 245 -27.37 -3.15 4.76
CA VAL A 245 -26.72 -2.27 3.78
C VAL A 245 -26.77 -0.83 4.26
N VAL A 246 -25.62 -0.21 4.46
CA VAL A 246 -25.47 1.20 4.88
C VAL A 246 -25.06 2.11 3.74
N LEU A 247 -24.40 1.56 2.72
CA LEU A 247 -24.03 2.29 1.52
C LEU A 247 -24.35 1.45 0.29
N LYS A 248 -25.03 2.07 -0.67
CA LYS A 248 -25.28 1.47 -1.98
C LYS A 248 -24.87 2.45 -3.06
N MET A 249 -24.10 1.97 -4.01
CA MET A 249 -23.77 2.68 -5.24
C MET A 249 -24.38 1.97 -6.42
N ASP A 250 -24.97 2.73 -7.32
CA ASP A 250 -25.57 2.20 -8.54
C ASP A 250 -25.11 3.02 -9.74
N ASN A 251 -24.35 2.37 -10.62
CA ASN A 251 -23.83 2.92 -11.88
C ASN A 251 -23.13 4.28 -11.73
N LEU A 252 -22.40 4.49 -10.63
CA LEU A 252 -21.71 5.75 -10.38
C LEU A 252 -20.66 6.03 -11.44
N LYS A 253 -20.74 7.22 -12.04
CA LYS A 253 -19.76 7.75 -12.99
C LYS A 253 -19.19 9.07 -12.51
N LYS A 254 -17.88 9.25 -12.70
CA LYS A 254 -17.22 10.55 -12.54
C LYS A 254 -16.28 10.81 -13.70
N TYR A 255 -16.56 11.87 -14.42
CA TYR A 255 -15.80 12.33 -15.56
C TYR A 255 -15.21 13.72 -15.30
N TYR A 256 -14.00 13.96 -15.81
CA TYR A 256 -13.36 15.26 -15.77
C TYR A 256 -13.12 15.77 -17.18
N GLU A 257 -13.49 17.00 -17.43
CA GLU A 257 -13.19 17.70 -18.68
C GLU A 257 -11.81 18.36 -18.56
N VAL A 258 -10.92 18.02 -19.48
CA VAL A 258 -9.58 18.60 -19.58
C VAL A 258 -9.50 19.42 -20.85
N ALA A 259 -9.37 20.73 -20.71
CA ALA A 259 -9.16 21.61 -21.86
C ALA A 259 -7.83 21.22 -22.56
N ALA A 260 -7.90 20.92 -23.85
CA ALA A 260 -6.67 20.76 -24.63
C ALA A 260 -5.96 22.13 -24.71
N ASN A 261 -4.68 22.20 -24.35
CA ASN A 261 -3.86 23.37 -24.48
C ASN A 261 -3.69 23.75 -25.97
N ALA A 262 -4.63 24.50 -26.49
CA ALA A 262 -4.49 25.15 -27.79
C ALA A 262 -4.03 26.58 -27.55
N LEU A 263 -2.83 26.91 -27.99
CA LEU A 263 -2.29 28.29 -28.01
C LEU A 263 -3.14 29.23 -28.90
N PHE A 264 -4.08 28.68 -29.71
CA PHE A 264 -5.06 29.39 -30.51
C PHE A 264 -6.40 28.68 -30.40
N GLY A 265 -7.42 29.33 -29.85
CA GLY A 265 -8.74 28.83 -29.53
C GLY A 265 -9.32 27.83 -30.52
N GLY A 266 -9.69 26.63 -30.07
CA GLY A 266 -10.30 25.56 -30.85
C GLY A 266 -9.88 24.14 -30.45
N GLY A 267 -9.29 23.91 -29.27
CA GLY A 267 -8.92 22.57 -28.81
C GLY A 267 -10.15 21.74 -28.41
N GLU A 268 -10.26 20.50 -28.90
CA GLU A 268 -11.27 19.56 -28.45
C GLU A 268 -11.10 19.30 -26.93
N THR A 269 -12.19 19.44 -26.18
CA THR A 269 -12.22 19.08 -24.76
C THR A 269 -12.07 17.56 -24.65
N LYS A 270 -11.03 17.09 -23.95
CA LYS A 270 -10.85 15.66 -23.66
C LYS A 270 -11.52 15.31 -22.34
N VAL A 271 -12.15 14.15 -22.31
CA VAL A 271 -12.84 13.65 -21.12
C VAL A 271 -12.00 12.52 -20.50
N VAL A 272 -11.69 12.66 -19.20
CA VAL A 272 -11.08 11.62 -18.39
C VAL A 272 -12.19 10.87 -17.67
N LYS A 273 -12.37 9.60 -17.99
CA LYS A 273 -13.35 8.71 -17.37
C LYS A 273 -12.74 8.07 -16.09
N ALA A 274 -12.78 8.81 -15.00
CA ALA A 274 -12.12 8.36 -13.76
C ALA A 274 -12.89 7.24 -13.06
N ASN A 275 -14.22 7.29 -13.06
CA ASN A 275 -15.10 6.18 -12.67
C ASN A 275 -16.15 5.99 -13.77
N GLU A 276 -16.34 4.71 -14.16
CA GLU A 276 -17.20 4.29 -15.27
C GLU A 276 -18.20 3.26 -14.79
N THR A 277 -19.15 3.24 -14.20
CA THR A 277 -20.08 2.17 -13.73
C THR A 277 -19.64 1.46 -12.45
N LEU A 278 -19.42 2.23 -11.37
CA LEU A 278 -19.21 1.61 -10.05
C LEU A 278 -20.57 1.23 -9.44
N SER A 279 -20.77 -0.07 -9.21
CA SER A 279 -21.97 -0.58 -8.54
C SER A 279 -21.56 -1.59 -7.48
N PHE A 280 -21.89 -1.30 -6.22
CA PHE A 280 -21.64 -2.20 -5.09
C PHE A 280 -22.45 -1.76 -3.86
N GLU A 281 -22.48 -2.63 -2.86
CA GLU A 281 -23.08 -2.37 -1.56
C GLU A 281 -22.03 -2.58 -0.46
N ALA A 282 -22.05 -1.74 0.58
CA ALA A 282 -21.31 -1.98 1.81
C ALA A 282 -22.29 -2.11 2.99
N ARG A 283 -21.94 -3.02 3.92
CA ARG A 283 -22.78 -3.42 5.03
C ARG A 283 -22.25 -2.90 6.37
N GLU A 284 -23.13 -2.79 7.34
CA GLU A 284 -22.75 -2.37 8.69
C GLU A 284 -21.73 -3.32 9.31
N SER A 285 -20.71 -2.76 9.94
CA SER A 285 -19.61 -3.50 10.57
C SER A 285 -18.78 -4.36 9.61
N GLU A 286 -18.81 -4.06 8.31
CA GLU A 286 -18.01 -4.72 7.28
C GLU A 286 -16.72 -3.96 7.02
N THR A 287 -15.66 -4.67 6.70
CA THR A 287 -14.46 -4.11 6.05
C THR A 287 -14.48 -4.51 4.58
N LEU A 288 -14.84 -3.57 3.71
CA LEU A 288 -14.75 -3.71 2.26
C LEU A 288 -13.42 -3.10 1.77
N ALA A 289 -12.51 -3.95 1.29
CA ALA A 289 -11.28 -3.46 0.69
C ALA A 289 -11.48 -3.08 -0.78
N ILE A 290 -10.82 -2.00 -1.20
CA ILE A 290 -10.86 -1.48 -2.56
C ILE A 290 -9.44 -1.46 -3.11
N VAL A 291 -9.16 -2.32 -4.09
CA VAL A 291 -7.82 -2.54 -4.62
C VAL A 291 -7.73 -2.28 -6.12
N GLY A 292 -6.53 -2.04 -6.63
CA GLY A 292 -6.26 -1.81 -8.04
C GLY A 292 -5.07 -0.88 -8.23
N GLU A 293 -4.52 -0.84 -9.45
CA GLU A 293 -3.37 0.01 -9.80
C GLU A 293 -3.70 1.50 -9.68
N SER A 294 -2.66 2.33 -9.54
CA SER A 294 -2.78 3.79 -9.45
C SER A 294 -3.51 4.37 -10.68
N GLY A 295 -4.37 5.35 -10.45
CA GLY A 295 -5.19 5.93 -11.52
C GLY A 295 -6.41 5.10 -11.92
N CYS A 296 -6.72 3.96 -11.28
CA CYS A 296 -7.92 3.18 -11.58
C CYS A 296 -9.23 3.79 -11.02
N GLY A 297 -9.16 4.93 -10.28
CA GLY A 297 -10.33 5.67 -9.82
C GLY A 297 -10.65 5.56 -8.32
N LYS A 298 -9.86 4.88 -7.50
CA LYS A 298 -10.09 4.68 -6.04
C LYS A 298 -10.26 5.99 -5.27
N SER A 299 -9.30 6.90 -5.38
CA SER A 299 -9.35 8.20 -4.68
C SER A 299 -10.42 9.13 -5.27
N THR A 300 -10.74 8.99 -6.57
CA THR A 300 -11.87 9.72 -7.17
C THR A 300 -13.19 9.26 -6.57
N PHE A 301 -13.41 7.96 -6.46
CA PHE A 301 -14.55 7.38 -5.76
C PHE A 301 -14.67 7.93 -4.34
N ALA A 302 -13.56 7.91 -3.56
CA ALA A 302 -13.54 8.42 -2.21
C ALA A 302 -13.95 9.90 -2.13
N LYS A 303 -13.45 10.75 -3.05
CA LYS A 303 -13.80 12.17 -3.12
C LYS A 303 -15.29 12.39 -3.41
N VAL A 304 -15.87 11.60 -4.32
CA VAL A 304 -17.30 11.68 -4.64
C VAL A 304 -18.14 11.25 -3.45
N LEU A 305 -17.80 10.16 -2.77
CA LEU A 305 -18.49 9.71 -1.56
C LEU A 305 -18.43 10.78 -0.44
N MET A 306 -17.27 11.41 -0.26
CA MET A 306 -17.07 12.50 0.71
C MET A 306 -17.82 13.80 0.35
N GLY A 307 -18.31 13.94 -0.88
CA GLY A 307 -18.90 15.18 -1.39
C GLY A 307 -17.90 16.28 -1.72
N LEU A 308 -16.60 15.94 -1.76
CA LEU A 308 -15.54 16.84 -2.25
C LEU A 308 -15.65 17.04 -3.77
N GLU A 309 -16.31 16.12 -4.42
CA GLU A 309 -16.68 16.13 -5.83
C GLU A 309 -18.09 15.57 -5.97
N THR A 310 -18.84 16.02 -6.98
CA THR A 310 -20.16 15.47 -7.30
C THR A 310 -20.07 14.39 -8.36
N ALA A 311 -20.99 13.45 -8.38
CA ALA A 311 -21.09 12.45 -9.44
C ALA A 311 -21.44 13.12 -10.79
N THR A 312 -21.02 12.50 -11.90
CA THR A 312 -21.48 12.88 -13.23
C THR A 312 -22.82 12.21 -13.54
N GLU A 313 -22.93 10.93 -13.18
CA GLU A 313 -24.15 10.12 -13.31
C GLU A 313 -24.15 9.03 -12.24
N GLY A 314 -25.31 8.38 -12.03
CA GLY A 314 -25.49 7.30 -11.10
C GLY A 314 -26.01 7.76 -9.75
N GLN A 315 -26.10 6.84 -8.77
CA GLN A 315 -26.69 7.11 -7.46
C GLN A 315 -25.80 6.64 -6.33
N ILE A 316 -25.81 7.39 -5.24
CA ILE A 316 -25.19 7.05 -3.95
C ILE A 316 -26.25 7.13 -2.86
N LEU A 317 -26.61 5.99 -2.31
CA LEU A 317 -27.55 5.88 -1.21
C LEU A 317 -26.79 5.61 0.10
N LEU A 318 -26.85 6.57 1.01
CA LEU A 318 -26.38 6.45 2.40
C LEU A 318 -27.60 6.28 3.31
N ASP A 319 -27.82 5.11 3.88
CA ASP A 319 -29.03 4.80 4.65
C ASP A 319 -30.32 5.23 3.91
N ASN A 320 -30.44 4.89 2.64
CA ASN A 320 -31.55 5.28 1.75
C ASN A 320 -31.68 6.79 1.49
N ARG A 321 -30.68 7.60 1.79
CA ARG A 321 -30.62 9.03 1.44
C ARG A 321 -29.70 9.22 0.24
N ASN A 322 -30.16 9.90 -0.79
CA ASN A 322 -29.35 10.25 -1.96
C ASN A 322 -28.36 11.36 -1.58
N ILE A 323 -27.08 11.15 -1.93
CA ILE A 323 -25.99 12.10 -1.64
C ILE A 323 -25.05 12.36 -2.82
N GLU A 324 -25.31 11.81 -4.00
CA GLU A 324 -24.42 11.83 -5.18
C GLU A 324 -24.16 13.22 -5.76
N ASP A 325 -25.13 14.12 -5.69
CA ASP A 325 -25.09 15.47 -6.25
C ASP A 325 -24.99 16.58 -5.19
N ILE A 326 -24.91 16.20 -3.90
CA ILE A 326 -24.82 17.13 -2.78
C ILE A 326 -23.34 17.36 -2.42
N PRO A 327 -22.78 18.55 -2.73
CA PRO A 327 -21.42 18.88 -2.32
C PRO A 327 -21.33 19.00 -0.79
N ILE A 328 -20.13 18.82 -0.24
CA ILE A 328 -19.91 18.73 1.21
C ILE A 328 -20.43 19.98 1.97
N GLU A 329 -20.37 21.15 1.35
CA GLU A 329 -20.83 22.42 1.93
C GLU A 329 -22.36 22.49 2.11
N GLU A 330 -23.10 21.67 1.35
CA GLU A 330 -24.56 21.61 1.38
C GLU A 330 -25.10 20.40 2.16
N ARG A 331 -24.21 19.47 2.57
CA ARG A 331 -24.57 18.32 3.40
C ARG A 331 -24.89 18.75 4.83
N ASP A 332 -25.91 18.15 5.41
CA ASP A 332 -26.20 18.33 6.83
C ASP A 332 -25.09 17.74 7.73
N THR A 333 -24.98 18.26 8.95
CA THR A 333 -23.95 17.85 9.92
C THR A 333 -23.95 16.34 10.16
N LYS A 334 -25.14 15.71 10.16
CA LYS A 334 -25.26 14.27 10.36
C LYS A 334 -24.65 13.49 9.18
N THR A 335 -24.98 13.85 7.96
CA THR A 335 -24.41 13.21 6.76
C THR A 335 -22.89 13.37 6.72
N VAL A 336 -22.38 14.55 7.10
CA VAL A 336 -20.91 14.77 7.19
C VAL A 336 -20.28 13.94 8.30
N SER A 337 -20.93 13.82 9.48
CA SER A 337 -20.38 12.99 10.57
C SER A 337 -20.48 11.50 10.27
N ASP A 338 -21.53 11.05 9.57
CA ASP A 338 -21.76 9.64 9.23
C ASP A 338 -20.66 9.07 8.28
N VAL A 339 -20.08 9.91 7.40
CA VAL A 339 -19.04 9.50 6.46
C VAL A 339 -17.77 10.32 6.67
N GLN A 340 -16.72 9.69 7.15
CA GLN A 340 -15.46 10.35 7.46
C GLN A 340 -14.30 9.68 6.71
N MET A 341 -13.16 10.40 6.58
CA MET A 341 -12.01 9.93 5.85
C MET A 341 -10.73 9.98 6.68
N VAL A 342 -9.95 8.90 6.60
CA VAL A 342 -8.56 8.83 7.03
C VAL A 342 -7.69 8.90 5.78
N PHE A 343 -6.88 9.94 5.65
CA PHE A 343 -6.11 10.25 4.46
C PHE A 343 -4.78 9.50 4.42
N GLN A 344 -4.24 9.34 3.21
CA GLN A 344 -2.98 8.67 2.93
C GLN A 344 -1.78 9.35 3.61
N ASN A 345 -1.68 10.69 3.52
CA ASN A 345 -0.55 11.43 4.06
C ASN A 345 -0.93 12.16 5.37
N PRO A 346 -0.51 11.66 6.54
CA PRO A 346 -0.82 12.29 7.80
C PRO A 346 -0.11 13.65 8.00
N PHE A 347 0.91 13.96 7.20
CA PHE A 347 1.64 15.21 7.31
C PHE A 347 0.83 16.39 6.76
N ASP A 348 0.03 16.15 5.73
CA ASP A 348 -0.75 17.19 5.05
C ASP A 348 -2.14 17.41 5.67
N THR A 349 -2.59 16.49 6.52
CA THR A 349 -3.95 16.51 7.09
C THR A 349 -4.06 17.21 8.44
N LEU A 350 -2.95 17.37 9.15
CA LEU A 350 -2.92 18.04 10.45
C LEU A 350 -2.49 19.50 10.28
N ASN A 351 -3.25 20.42 10.88
CA ASN A 351 -2.88 21.82 10.91
C ASN A 351 -1.60 22.02 11.78
N PRO A 352 -0.47 22.46 11.19
CA PRO A 352 0.79 22.59 11.93
C PRO A 352 0.77 23.66 13.02
N SER A 353 -0.19 24.58 12.98
CA SER A 353 -0.35 25.71 13.92
C SER A 353 -1.29 25.42 15.07
N MET A 354 -1.87 24.22 15.16
CA MET A 354 -2.81 23.83 16.22
C MET A 354 -2.29 22.61 16.97
N THR A 355 -2.51 22.57 18.29
CA THR A 355 -2.20 21.39 19.09
C THR A 355 -3.12 20.21 18.69
N VAL A 356 -2.68 18.98 18.99
CA VAL A 356 -3.45 17.75 18.75
C VAL A 356 -4.84 17.83 19.38
N GLY A 357 -4.92 18.17 20.66
CA GLY A 357 -6.20 18.27 21.39
C GLY A 357 -7.14 19.29 20.75
N ARG A 358 -6.63 20.45 20.33
CA ARG A 358 -7.47 21.47 19.69
C ARG A 358 -8.03 21.03 18.34
N GLN A 359 -7.28 20.23 17.59
CA GLN A 359 -7.76 19.70 16.31
C GLN A 359 -8.87 18.66 16.50
N ILE A 360 -8.78 17.80 17.53
CA ILE A 360 -9.82 16.82 17.86
C ILE A 360 -11.04 17.56 18.42
N MET A 361 -10.86 18.52 19.34
CA MET A 361 -11.96 19.32 19.89
C MET A 361 -12.72 20.07 18.79
N ARG A 362 -12.02 20.62 17.77
CA ARG A 362 -12.66 21.28 16.64
C ARG A 362 -13.57 20.33 15.86
N ALA A 363 -13.18 19.06 15.68
CA ALA A 363 -14.04 18.05 15.04
C ALA A 363 -15.29 17.79 15.89
N LEU A 364 -15.16 17.64 17.21
CA LEU A 364 -16.28 17.49 18.13
C LEU A 364 -17.24 18.69 18.06
N GLU A 365 -16.71 19.91 17.98
CA GLU A 365 -17.51 21.15 17.84
C GLU A 365 -18.32 21.17 16.53
N ILE A 366 -17.67 20.80 15.41
CA ILE A 366 -18.31 20.77 14.08
C ILE A 366 -19.44 19.73 14.05
N PHE A 367 -19.23 18.56 14.67
CA PHE A 367 -20.23 17.50 14.72
C PHE A 367 -21.29 17.68 15.83
N GLY A 368 -21.16 18.73 16.64
CA GLY A 368 -22.11 19.01 17.73
C GLY A 368 -22.02 18.00 18.88
N ILE A 369 -20.86 17.38 19.09
CA ILE A 369 -20.63 16.40 20.15
C ILE A 369 -20.22 17.12 21.45
N GLY A 370 -20.97 16.89 22.53
CA GLY A 370 -20.80 17.50 23.85
C GLY A 370 -21.38 18.91 23.97
N ASP A 371 -22.16 19.14 25.02
CA ASP A 371 -22.87 20.40 25.26
C ASP A 371 -21.98 21.50 25.85
N SER A 372 -20.82 21.11 26.38
CA SER A 372 -19.85 22.01 27.01
C SER A 372 -18.41 21.76 26.58
N GLU A 373 -17.54 22.77 26.76
CA GLU A 373 -16.13 22.63 26.52
C GLU A 373 -15.50 21.53 27.42
N ALA A 374 -15.98 21.39 28.65
CA ALA A 374 -15.50 20.36 29.58
C ALA A 374 -15.85 18.95 29.08
N GLU A 375 -17.04 18.74 28.54
CA GLU A 375 -17.44 17.45 27.94
C GLU A 375 -16.64 17.15 26.69
N ARG A 376 -16.49 18.12 25.79
CA ARG A 376 -15.65 17.96 24.61
C ARG A 376 -14.20 17.62 24.97
N LYS A 377 -13.64 18.27 26.02
CA LYS A 377 -12.30 17.96 26.50
C LYS A 377 -12.22 16.53 27.06
N LYS A 378 -13.24 16.08 27.79
CA LYS A 378 -13.32 14.69 28.28
C LYS A 378 -13.35 13.72 27.09
N ARG A 379 -14.23 13.95 26.11
CA ARG A 379 -14.33 13.09 24.91
C ARG A 379 -13.05 13.10 24.09
N MET A 380 -12.37 14.22 23.95
CA MET A 380 -11.06 14.32 23.29
C MET A 380 -10.01 13.45 23.98
N LEU A 381 -9.98 13.39 25.32
CA LEU A 381 -9.04 12.52 26.05
C LEU A 381 -9.41 11.04 25.87
N GLU A 382 -10.70 10.70 25.85
CA GLU A 382 -11.17 9.34 25.53
C GLU A 382 -10.75 8.90 24.12
N LEU A 383 -10.85 9.81 23.14
CA LEU A 383 -10.40 9.55 21.77
C LEU A 383 -8.88 9.35 21.68
N LEU A 384 -8.09 10.09 22.47
CA LEU A 384 -6.64 9.84 22.54
C LEU A 384 -6.34 8.46 23.15
N ASP A 385 -7.06 8.07 24.21
CA ASP A 385 -6.90 6.72 24.78
C ASP A 385 -7.28 5.63 23.78
N LEU A 386 -8.40 5.81 23.05
CA LEU A 386 -8.86 4.88 22.04
C LEU A 386 -7.82 4.66 20.93
N VAL A 387 -7.18 5.75 20.46
CA VAL A 387 -6.11 5.63 19.46
C VAL A 387 -4.73 5.30 20.07
N LYS A 388 -4.71 4.87 21.34
CA LYS A 388 -3.49 4.45 22.06
C LYS A 388 -2.38 5.52 22.07
N LEU A 389 -2.80 6.79 22.23
CA LEU A 389 -1.89 7.92 22.43
C LEU A 389 -1.97 8.44 23.88
N PRO A 390 -0.84 8.75 24.54
CA PRO A 390 -0.85 9.36 25.86
C PRO A 390 -1.67 10.64 25.90
N ARG A 391 -2.49 10.85 26.92
CA ARG A 391 -3.32 12.07 27.11
C ARG A 391 -2.51 13.36 27.07
N ALA A 392 -1.24 13.33 27.53
CA ALA A 392 -0.33 14.46 27.44
C ALA A 392 -0.02 14.93 26.00
N PHE A 393 -0.36 14.11 24.98
CA PHE A 393 -0.19 14.50 23.59
C PHE A 393 -1.21 15.56 23.15
N ALA A 394 -2.28 15.79 23.92
CA ALA A 394 -3.24 16.86 23.63
C ALA A 394 -2.57 18.24 23.44
N ASP A 395 -1.48 18.51 24.19
CA ASP A 395 -0.78 19.79 24.15
C ASP A 395 0.37 19.83 23.14
N ARG A 396 0.68 18.69 22.47
CA ARG A 396 1.74 18.63 21.46
C ARG A 396 1.30 19.23 20.12
N MET A 397 2.28 19.82 19.43
CA MET A 397 2.12 20.24 18.03
C MET A 397 2.41 19.07 17.08
N PRO A 398 1.80 19.03 15.88
CA PRO A 398 2.02 17.95 14.91
C PRO A 398 3.50 17.69 14.58
N ARG A 399 4.34 18.72 14.53
CA ARG A 399 5.80 18.60 14.28
C ARG A 399 6.56 17.74 15.33
N GLN A 400 5.96 17.54 16.51
CA GLN A 400 6.54 16.77 17.61
C GLN A 400 6.11 15.30 17.60
N LEU A 401 5.36 14.89 16.57
CA LEU A 401 4.82 13.54 16.43
C LEU A 401 5.52 12.78 15.30
N SER A 402 5.67 11.46 15.48
CA SER A 402 6.05 10.55 14.41
C SER A 402 4.92 10.39 13.38
N GLY A 403 5.22 9.82 12.21
CA GLY A 403 4.23 9.53 11.17
C GLY A 403 3.04 8.72 11.70
N GLY A 404 3.30 7.61 12.38
CA GLY A 404 2.25 6.77 12.96
C GLY A 404 1.45 7.44 14.07
N GLN A 405 2.07 8.34 14.86
CA GLN A 405 1.35 9.13 15.86
C GLN A 405 0.43 10.17 15.20
N LYS A 406 0.88 10.81 14.13
CA LYS A 406 0.03 11.72 13.31
C LYS A 406 -1.14 10.99 12.69
N GLN A 407 -0.90 9.77 12.16
CA GLN A 407 -1.96 8.95 11.59
C GLN A 407 -3.04 8.61 12.62
N ARG A 408 -2.64 8.22 13.84
CA ARG A 408 -3.57 7.96 14.94
C ARG A 408 -4.38 9.20 15.33
N VAL A 409 -3.79 10.41 15.29
CA VAL A 409 -4.53 11.66 15.48
C VAL A 409 -5.56 11.87 14.35
N GLY A 410 -5.18 11.57 13.10
CA GLY A 410 -6.09 11.60 11.95
C GLY A 410 -7.28 10.65 12.14
N ILE A 411 -7.02 9.43 12.62
CA ILE A 411 -8.05 8.44 12.96
C ILE A 411 -8.96 8.98 14.08
N ALA A 412 -8.40 9.51 15.17
CA ALA A 412 -9.16 10.08 16.27
C ALA A 412 -10.11 11.20 15.80
N ARG A 413 -9.68 12.03 14.85
CA ARG A 413 -10.52 13.06 14.23
C ARG A 413 -11.66 12.47 13.40
N ALA A 414 -11.36 11.43 12.60
CA ALA A 414 -12.35 10.78 11.75
C ALA A 414 -13.48 10.13 12.56
N ILE A 415 -13.15 9.56 13.72
CA ILE A 415 -14.15 8.89 14.58
C ILE A 415 -14.77 9.80 15.64
N ALA A 416 -14.38 11.08 15.70
CA ALA A 416 -14.86 12.02 16.71
C ALA A 416 -16.38 12.21 16.68
N GLY A 417 -17.03 12.08 15.51
CA GLY A 417 -18.47 12.19 15.30
C GLY A 417 -19.21 10.85 15.29
N ASP A 418 -18.62 9.78 15.82
CA ASP A 418 -19.17 8.42 15.78
C ASP A 418 -19.56 7.99 14.34
N ALA A 419 -18.61 8.16 13.42
CA ALA A 419 -18.77 7.87 12.00
C ALA A 419 -19.26 6.44 11.73
N ARG A 420 -20.30 6.29 10.93
CA ARG A 420 -20.84 5.00 10.50
C ARG A 420 -19.98 4.37 9.40
N ILE A 421 -19.42 5.20 8.53
CA ILE A 421 -18.54 4.79 7.44
C ILE A 421 -17.23 5.58 7.56
N VAL A 422 -16.11 4.86 7.59
CA VAL A 422 -14.78 5.45 7.51
C VAL A 422 -14.13 4.99 6.22
N VAL A 423 -13.81 5.94 5.34
CA VAL A 423 -12.98 5.72 4.15
C VAL A 423 -11.53 5.87 4.56
N ALA A 424 -10.79 4.79 4.55
CA ALA A 424 -9.36 4.78 4.84
C ALA A 424 -8.57 4.69 3.52
N ASP A 425 -8.12 5.83 3.00
CA ASP A 425 -7.38 5.91 1.74
C ASP A 425 -5.89 5.74 2.01
N GLU A 426 -5.37 4.56 1.72
CA GLU A 426 -3.98 4.14 1.94
C GLU A 426 -3.43 4.51 3.33
N PRO A 427 -4.14 4.21 4.43
CA PRO A 427 -3.86 4.78 5.74
C PRO A 427 -2.53 4.34 6.34
N VAL A 428 -1.85 3.37 5.74
CA VAL A 428 -0.61 2.78 6.26
C VAL A 428 0.57 2.82 5.28
N SER A 429 0.37 3.28 4.04
CA SER A 429 1.37 3.22 2.96
C SER A 429 2.66 4.01 3.24
N ALA A 430 2.60 5.05 4.05
CA ALA A 430 3.75 5.90 4.41
C ALA A 430 4.36 5.56 5.79
N LEU A 431 4.08 4.36 6.32
CA LEU A 431 4.47 3.95 7.67
C LEU A 431 5.39 2.71 7.64
N ASP A 432 6.29 2.63 8.60
CA ASP A 432 7.12 1.42 8.81
C ASP A 432 6.25 0.20 9.17
N VAL A 433 6.68 -1.00 8.80
CA VAL A 433 5.93 -2.27 8.97
C VAL A 433 5.33 -2.46 10.38
N SER A 434 6.11 -2.22 11.44
CA SER A 434 5.61 -2.35 12.81
C SER A 434 4.55 -1.32 13.19
N VAL A 435 4.61 -0.13 12.58
CA VAL A 435 3.62 0.94 12.77
C VAL A 435 2.38 0.66 11.91
N GLN A 436 2.55 0.10 10.71
CA GLN A 436 1.45 -0.38 9.86
C GLN A 436 0.60 -1.41 10.61
N ALA A 437 1.24 -2.43 11.21
CA ALA A 437 0.54 -3.43 12.01
C ALA A 437 -0.29 -2.80 13.14
N ALA A 438 0.30 -1.84 13.88
CA ALA A 438 -0.37 -1.16 14.99
C ALA A 438 -1.56 -0.28 14.54
N VAL A 439 -1.48 0.35 13.37
CA VAL A 439 -2.58 1.17 12.82
C VAL A 439 -3.67 0.28 12.22
N THR A 440 -3.29 -0.82 11.57
CA THR A 440 -4.23 -1.81 11.05
C THR A 440 -5.06 -2.45 12.18
N ASP A 441 -4.40 -2.89 13.26
CA ASP A 441 -5.07 -3.44 14.43
C ASP A 441 -6.02 -2.42 15.08
N LEU A 442 -5.59 -1.15 15.20
CA LEU A 442 -6.42 -0.07 15.70
C LEU A 442 -7.69 0.15 14.84
N LEU A 443 -7.56 0.15 13.51
CA LEU A 443 -8.71 0.30 12.62
C LEU A 443 -9.70 -0.87 12.76
N MET A 444 -9.19 -2.09 12.92
CA MET A 444 -10.04 -3.27 13.17
C MET A 444 -10.72 -3.23 14.54
N GLU A 445 -10.03 -2.73 15.58
CA GLU A 445 -10.60 -2.52 16.91
C GLU A 445 -11.76 -1.52 16.85
N ILE A 446 -11.56 -0.38 16.19
CA ILE A 446 -12.59 0.64 15.97
C ILE A 446 -13.78 0.06 15.19
N GLN A 447 -13.52 -0.66 14.10
CA GLN A 447 -14.54 -1.30 13.28
C GLN A 447 -15.44 -2.23 14.13
N ARG A 448 -14.85 -3.04 15.00
CA ARG A 448 -15.58 -3.98 15.86
C ARG A 448 -16.35 -3.28 17.00
N GLU A 449 -15.67 -2.39 17.74
CA GLU A 449 -16.23 -1.79 18.95
C GLU A 449 -17.28 -0.73 18.65
N HIS A 450 -17.07 0.07 17.60
CA HIS A 450 -17.99 1.14 17.18
C HIS A 450 -18.96 0.70 16.08
N LYS A 451 -18.89 -0.57 15.61
CA LYS A 451 -19.68 -1.09 14.49
C LYS A 451 -19.56 -0.22 13.22
N THR A 452 -18.40 0.37 13.02
CA THR A 452 -18.10 1.23 11.88
C THR A 452 -17.89 0.37 10.64
N THR A 453 -18.45 0.76 9.51
CA THR A 453 -18.14 0.19 8.21
C THR A 453 -16.84 0.79 7.69
N LEU A 454 -15.87 -0.03 7.35
CA LEU A 454 -14.57 0.42 6.86
C LEU A 454 -14.46 0.19 5.35
N LEU A 455 -14.32 1.26 4.58
CA LEU A 455 -13.93 1.22 3.17
C LEU A 455 -12.43 1.41 3.09
N PHE A 456 -11.69 0.31 2.93
CA PHE A 456 -10.23 0.29 3.04
C PHE A 456 -9.59 0.29 1.65
N ILE A 457 -9.06 1.42 1.21
CA ILE A 457 -8.33 1.55 -0.05
C ILE A 457 -6.86 1.23 0.21
N SER A 458 -6.32 0.26 -0.52
CA SER A 458 -4.90 -0.11 -0.43
C SER A 458 -4.39 -0.72 -1.73
N HIS A 459 -3.09 -0.62 -1.93
CA HIS A 459 -2.35 -1.39 -2.93
C HIS A 459 -1.63 -2.60 -2.32
N ASP A 460 -1.53 -2.69 -0.98
CA ASP A 460 -0.95 -3.85 -0.28
C ASP A 460 -1.98 -4.95 -0.07
N LEU A 461 -1.91 -5.96 -0.94
CA LEU A 461 -2.84 -7.09 -0.92
C LEU A 461 -2.61 -8.03 0.28
N SER A 462 -1.45 -8.02 0.92
CA SER A 462 -1.21 -8.80 2.13
C SER A 462 -2.00 -8.25 3.31
N ILE A 463 -2.00 -6.91 3.48
CA ILE A 463 -2.83 -6.23 4.47
C ILE A 463 -4.31 -6.40 4.14
N VAL A 464 -4.69 -6.27 2.86
CA VAL A 464 -6.07 -6.48 2.40
C VAL A 464 -6.55 -7.89 2.74
N ARG A 465 -5.77 -8.93 2.40
CA ARG A 465 -6.09 -10.33 2.75
C ARG A 465 -6.34 -10.51 4.23
N TYR A 466 -5.54 -9.84 5.05
CA TYR A 466 -5.59 -9.96 6.50
C TYR A 466 -6.85 -9.34 7.12
N LEU A 467 -7.23 -8.10 6.70
CA LEU A 467 -8.24 -7.33 7.43
C LEU A 467 -9.64 -7.32 6.79
N SER A 468 -9.76 -7.59 5.48
CA SER A 468 -11.03 -7.42 4.77
C SER A 468 -11.98 -8.60 4.94
N ASP A 469 -13.26 -8.30 4.88
CA ASP A 469 -14.35 -9.29 4.78
C ASP A 469 -14.67 -9.54 3.32
N ARG A 470 -14.70 -8.46 2.51
CA ARG A 470 -14.90 -8.51 1.06
C ARG A 470 -13.87 -7.62 0.34
N VAL A 471 -13.60 -7.94 -0.91
CA VAL A 471 -12.66 -7.21 -1.75
C VAL A 471 -13.32 -6.80 -3.07
N MET A 472 -13.15 -5.54 -3.42
CA MET A 472 -13.53 -4.94 -4.69
C MET A 472 -12.28 -4.60 -5.49
N VAL A 473 -12.11 -5.23 -6.64
CA VAL A 473 -10.99 -5.01 -7.56
C VAL A 473 -11.40 -4.02 -8.64
N MET A 474 -10.65 -2.93 -8.76
CA MET A 474 -10.93 -1.85 -9.74
C MET A 474 -9.84 -1.77 -10.82
N TYR A 475 -10.26 -1.58 -12.06
CA TYR A 475 -9.39 -1.33 -13.19
C TYR A 475 -10.01 -0.30 -14.15
N LEU A 476 -9.27 0.78 -14.48
CA LEU A 476 -9.72 1.86 -15.38
C LEU A 476 -11.16 2.33 -15.13
N GLY A 477 -11.48 2.64 -13.89
CA GLY A 477 -12.79 3.15 -13.49
C GLY A 477 -13.91 2.11 -13.41
N HIS A 478 -13.61 0.83 -13.61
CA HIS A 478 -14.57 -0.27 -13.51
C HIS A 478 -14.32 -1.16 -12.31
N VAL A 479 -15.39 -1.69 -11.72
CA VAL A 479 -15.31 -2.87 -10.84
C VAL A 479 -15.19 -4.09 -11.74
N VAL A 480 -14.06 -4.80 -11.65
CA VAL A 480 -13.80 -5.99 -12.48
C VAL A 480 -14.04 -7.29 -11.74
N GLU A 481 -13.90 -7.28 -10.42
CA GLU A 481 -14.21 -8.39 -9.53
C GLU A 481 -14.68 -7.88 -8.16
N LEU A 482 -15.64 -8.54 -7.54
CA LEU A 482 -16.15 -8.26 -6.21
C LEU A 482 -16.56 -9.59 -5.56
N GLY A 483 -16.07 -9.87 -4.37
CA GLY A 483 -16.41 -11.10 -3.65
C GLY A 483 -15.93 -11.09 -2.22
N ASP A 484 -16.22 -12.16 -1.49
CA ASP A 484 -15.61 -12.40 -0.19
C ASP A 484 -14.09 -12.52 -0.35
N THR A 485 -13.35 -12.16 0.68
CA THR A 485 -11.87 -12.17 0.62
C THR A 485 -11.32 -13.52 0.16
N ASP A 486 -11.86 -14.63 0.68
CA ASP A 486 -11.45 -15.97 0.28
C ASP A 486 -11.74 -16.28 -1.19
N GLN A 487 -12.85 -15.77 -1.73
CA GLN A 487 -13.23 -15.95 -3.13
C GLN A 487 -12.29 -15.19 -4.07
N VAL A 488 -11.99 -13.94 -3.76
CA VAL A 488 -11.11 -13.09 -4.60
C VAL A 488 -9.64 -13.55 -4.54
N PHE A 489 -9.20 -14.15 -3.42
CA PHE A 489 -7.84 -14.67 -3.25
C PHE A 489 -7.66 -16.13 -3.69
N SER A 490 -8.71 -16.77 -4.20
CA SER A 490 -8.69 -18.16 -4.69
C SER A 490 -9.30 -18.22 -6.10
N PRO A 491 -8.82 -19.16 -6.97
CA PRO A 491 -9.42 -19.29 -8.29
C PRO A 491 -10.90 -19.76 -8.21
N PRO A 492 -11.73 -19.37 -9.17
CA PRO A 492 -11.41 -18.63 -10.39
C PRO A 492 -11.29 -17.14 -10.15
N TYR A 493 -10.35 -16.49 -10.86
CA TYR A 493 -10.09 -15.04 -10.76
C TYR A 493 -10.56 -14.27 -12.00
N HIS A 494 -10.74 -12.95 -11.87
CA HIS A 494 -10.58 -12.08 -13.02
C HIS A 494 -9.09 -12.10 -13.47
N PRO A 495 -8.76 -12.14 -14.78
CA PRO A 495 -7.36 -12.17 -15.22
C PRO A 495 -6.47 -11.05 -14.67
N TYR A 496 -7.04 -9.91 -14.34
CA TYR A 496 -6.32 -8.82 -13.68
C TYR A 496 -6.05 -9.12 -12.20
N THR A 497 -7.02 -9.70 -11.48
CA THR A 497 -6.84 -10.14 -10.08
C THR A 497 -5.76 -11.20 -9.98
N GLU A 498 -5.77 -12.17 -10.91
CA GLU A 498 -4.71 -13.20 -11.02
C GLU A 498 -3.32 -12.55 -11.11
N ALA A 499 -3.15 -11.55 -11.99
CA ALA A 499 -1.90 -10.84 -12.14
C ALA A 499 -1.53 -9.99 -10.91
N LEU A 500 -2.50 -9.33 -10.27
CA LEU A 500 -2.27 -8.57 -9.03
C LEU A 500 -1.75 -9.49 -7.92
N LEU A 501 -2.40 -10.63 -7.70
CA LEU A 501 -2.00 -11.61 -6.67
C LEU A 501 -0.63 -12.21 -6.95
N SER A 502 -0.30 -12.46 -8.22
CA SER A 502 1.02 -12.97 -8.62
C SER A 502 2.15 -11.95 -8.38
N ALA A 503 1.85 -10.68 -8.31
CA ALA A 503 2.84 -9.63 -8.09
C ALA A 503 3.12 -9.35 -6.60
N VAL A 504 2.32 -9.87 -5.65
CA VAL A 504 2.48 -9.63 -4.21
C VAL A 504 3.80 -10.22 -3.72
N PRO A 505 4.71 -9.43 -3.12
CA PRO A 505 5.91 -9.97 -2.48
C PRO A 505 5.53 -10.75 -1.21
N ILE A 506 6.07 -11.95 -1.05
CA ILE A 506 5.73 -12.84 0.07
C ILE A 506 6.97 -13.04 0.94
N ALA A 507 6.85 -12.74 2.24
CA ALA A 507 7.91 -12.90 3.22
C ALA A 507 7.93 -14.33 3.81
N ASP A 508 7.90 -15.36 2.95
CA ASP A 508 7.89 -16.77 3.33
C ASP A 508 8.65 -17.60 2.29
N THR A 509 9.74 -18.25 2.73
CA THR A 509 10.61 -19.08 1.88
C THR A 509 9.94 -20.38 1.42
N SER A 510 8.90 -20.85 2.10
CA SER A 510 8.19 -22.11 1.82
C SER A 510 7.09 -21.96 0.75
N VAL A 511 6.75 -20.74 0.36
CA VAL A 511 5.65 -20.47 -0.57
C VAL A 511 6.15 -20.44 -2.02
N GLU A 512 5.57 -21.28 -2.85
CA GLU A 512 5.73 -21.20 -4.31
C GLU A 512 4.75 -20.22 -4.93
N LYS A 513 5.25 -19.30 -5.74
CA LYS A 513 4.46 -18.29 -6.45
C LYS A 513 4.67 -18.34 -7.94
N GLU A 514 3.58 -18.35 -8.73
CA GLU A 514 3.65 -18.14 -10.18
C GLU A 514 3.79 -16.64 -10.46
N HIS A 515 4.85 -16.21 -11.11
CA HIS A 515 5.05 -14.81 -11.46
C HIS A 515 4.47 -14.49 -12.83
N ILE A 516 3.44 -13.62 -12.87
CA ILE A 516 2.76 -13.17 -14.08
C ILE A 516 3.16 -11.72 -14.35
N VAL A 517 3.98 -11.51 -15.37
CA VAL A 517 4.37 -10.16 -15.79
C VAL A 517 3.33 -9.60 -16.74
N LEU A 518 2.70 -8.49 -16.36
CA LEU A 518 1.79 -7.77 -17.24
C LEU A 518 2.58 -6.99 -18.29
N GLU A 519 2.33 -7.30 -19.56
CA GLU A 519 2.93 -6.59 -20.68
C GLU A 519 2.24 -5.24 -20.92
N GLY A 520 3.02 -4.22 -21.29
CA GLY A 520 2.55 -2.89 -21.61
C GLY A 520 2.22 -2.01 -20.40
N ASP A 521 1.93 -0.74 -20.70
CA ASP A 521 1.53 0.25 -19.69
C ASP A 521 0.01 0.22 -19.47
N ILE A 522 -0.43 0.77 -18.32
CA ILE A 522 -1.85 1.00 -18.05
C ILE A 522 -2.40 1.95 -19.11
N PRO A 523 -3.48 1.59 -19.81
CA PRO A 523 -4.09 2.48 -20.78
C PRO A 523 -4.58 3.79 -20.15
N SER A 524 -4.58 4.87 -20.93
CA SER A 524 -5.04 6.16 -20.43
C SER A 524 -6.56 6.19 -20.26
N ALA A 525 -7.03 6.70 -19.12
CA ALA A 525 -8.44 6.96 -18.87
C ALA A 525 -9.06 8.03 -19.82
N MET A 526 -8.22 8.79 -20.56
CA MET A 526 -8.67 9.70 -21.63
C MET A 526 -8.99 8.96 -22.94
N ASN A 527 -8.32 7.83 -23.18
CA ASN A 527 -8.51 7.00 -24.37
C ASN A 527 -8.53 5.52 -23.91
N PRO A 528 -9.58 5.09 -23.20
CA PRO A 528 -9.68 3.71 -22.73
C PRO A 528 -9.80 2.76 -23.94
N PRO A 529 -9.33 1.51 -23.84
CA PRO A 529 -9.54 0.51 -24.87
C PRO A 529 -11.03 0.34 -25.19
N SER A 530 -11.35 0.06 -26.46
CA SER A 530 -12.69 -0.39 -26.83
C SER A 530 -12.99 -1.74 -26.20
N GLY A 531 -14.23 -2.01 -25.81
CA GLY A 531 -14.63 -3.29 -25.23
C GLY A 531 -14.11 -3.52 -23.82
N CYS A 532 -13.46 -4.66 -23.55
CA CYS A 532 -12.95 -4.98 -22.23
C CYS A 532 -11.80 -4.02 -21.84
N PRO A 533 -11.87 -3.32 -20.70
CA PRO A 533 -10.84 -2.36 -20.31
C PRO A 533 -9.46 -3.01 -20.08
N PHE A 534 -9.41 -4.30 -19.71
CA PHE A 534 -8.17 -5.03 -19.48
C PHE A 534 -7.61 -5.77 -20.71
N GLN A 535 -8.29 -5.74 -21.85
CA GLN A 535 -7.97 -6.56 -23.03
C GLN A 535 -6.53 -6.42 -23.57
N THR A 536 -5.91 -5.24 -23.43
CA THR A 536 -4.56 -4.98 -23.96
C THR A 536 -3.45 -5.64 -23.14
N ARG A 537 -3.75 -6.07 -21.92
CA ARG A 537 -2.81 -6.68 -20.96
C ARG A 537 -3.24 -8.09 -20.52
N CYS A 538 -4.35 -8.61 -21.06
CA CYS A 538 -4.93 -9.88 -20.63
C CYS A 538 -4.24 -11.07 -21.30
N ARG A 539 -3.58 -11.94 -20.53
CA ARG A 539 -2.95 -13.17 -21.04
C ARG A 539 -3.95 -14.20 -21.57
N TRP A 540 -5.20 -14.13 -21.11
CA TRP A 540 -6.28 -15.03 -21.48
C TRP A 540 -7.14 -14.53 -22.67
N LYS A 541 -6.79 -13.39 -23.28
CA LYS A 541 -7.58 -12.78 -24.34
C LYS A 541 -7.86 -13.72 -25.52
N SER A 542 -6.88 -14.55 -25.88
CA SER A 542 -6.99 -15.51 -27.00
C SER A 542 -8.00 -16.63 -26.74
N GLU A 543 -8.35 -16.89 -25.48
CA GLU A 543 -9.34 -17.91 -25.09
C GLU A 543 -10.79 -17.41 -25.30
N VAL A 544 -11.00 -16.12 -25.58
CA VAL A 544 -12.32 -15.54 -25.85
C VAL A 544 -12.61 -15.55 -27.35
N PRO A 545 -13.63 -16.31 -27.79
CA PRO A 545 -13.93 -16.46 -29.21
C PRO A 545 -14.46 -15.16 -29.82
N GLY A 546 -14.26 -15.00 -31.11
CA GLY A 546 -14.87 -13.93 -31.92
C GLY A 546 -14.37 -12.52 -31.64
N GLY A 547 -13.29 -12.33 -30.88
CA GLY A 547 -12.74 -11.01 -30.55
C GLY A 547 -13.68 -10.12 -29.72
N LEU A 548 -14.50 -10.71 -28.87
CA LEU A 548 -15.47 -9.98 -28.00
C LEU A 548 -14.76 -8.97 -27.10
N CYS A 549 -13.58 -9.32 -26.58
CA CYS A 549 -12.81 -8.41 -25.72
C CYS A 549 -12.44 -7.09 -26.42
N ASP A 550 -12.30 -7.09 -27.74
CA ASP A 550 -11.95 -5.87 -28.50
C ASP A 550 -13.17 -4.98 -28.78
N ARG A 551 -14.38 -5.53 -28.77
CA ARG A 551 -15.58 -4.85 -29.26
C ARG A 551 -16.62 -4.54 -28.20
N GLU A 552 -16.74 -5.38 -27.19
CA GLU A 552 -17.83 -5.31 -26.21
C GLU A 552 -17.30 -5.24 -24.80
N VAL A 553 -17.92 -4.38 -23.98
CA VAL A 553 -17.64 -4.34 -22.54
C VAL A 553 -18.23 -5.61 -21.91
N PRO A 554 -17.45 -6.39 -21.14
CA PRO A 554 -17.96 -7.61 -20.52
C PRO A 554 -19.15 -7.31 -19.59
N PRO A 555 -20.17 -8.18 -19.58
CA PRO A 555 -21.22 -8.09 -18.58
C PRO A 555 -20.69 -8.50 -17.20
N VAL A 556 -21.32 -7.98 -16.15
CA VAL A 556 -21.11 -8.50 -14.79
C VAL A 556 -21.82 -9.86 -14.68
N ARG A 557 -21.09 -10.88 -14.24
CA ARG A 557 -21.61 -12.24 -14.01
C ARG A 557 -21.37 -12.67 -12.58
N GLN A 558 -22.28 -13.47 -12.07
CA GLN A 558 -22.16 -14.12 -10.76
C GLN A 558 -21.43 -15.46 -10.92
N LEU A 559 -20.31 -15.66 -10.27
CA LEU A 559 -19.58 -16.94 -10.25
C LEU A 559 -20.05 -17.84 -9.10
N ALA A 560 -20.31 -17.23 -7.95
CA ALA A 560 -20.85 -17.88 -6.76
C ALA A 560 -21.69 -16.85 -5.97
N GLU A 561 -22.34 -17.26 -4.91
CA GLU A 561 -23.05 -16.33 -4.03
C GLU A 561 -22.08 -15.26 -3.52
N GLY A 562 -22.40 -13.98 -3.77
CA GLY A 562 -21.58 -12.84 -3.40
C GLY A 562 -20.35 -12.60 -4.29
N HIS A 563 -19.98 -13.52 -5.20
CA HIS A 563 -18.80 -13.40 -6.07
C HIS A 563 -19.19 -12.99 -7.49
N GLN A 564 -18.80 -11.79 -7.88
CA GLN A 564 -19.09 -11.19 -9.18
C GLN A 564 -17.80 -10.96 -9.97
N ILE A 565 -17.88 -11.15 -11.29
CA ILE A 565 -16.78 -10.93 -12.23
C ILE A 565 -17.26 -10.20 -13.49
N LYS A 566 -16.45 -9.29 -14.01
CA LYS A 566 -16.72 -8.56 -15.26
C LYS A 566 -15.76 -9.04 -16.36
N CYS A 567 -16.03 -10.22 -16.92
CA CYS A 567 -15.15 -10.90 -17.86
C CYS A 567 -15.92 -11.71 -18.92
N HIS A 568 -15.37 -11.82 -20.15
CA HIS A 568 -15.92 -12.65 -21.23
C HIS A 568 -15.48 -14.11 -21.20
N LEU A 569 -14.49 -14.48 -20.37
CA LEU A 569 -14.04 -15.87 -20.27
C LEU A 569 -15.19 -16.80 -19.85
N SER A 570 -15.31 -17.94 -20.49
CA SER A 570 -16.31 -18.96 -20.10
C SER A 570 -15.97 -19.57 -18.75
N ASP A 571 -16.97 -20.14 -18.07
CA ASP A 571 -16.78 -20.80 -16.77
C ASP A 571 -15.82 -22.00 -16.88
N GLU A 572 -15.78 -22.67 -18.04
CA GLU A 572 -14.85 -23.75 -18.32
C GLU A 572 -13.39 -23.28 -18.37
N VAL A 573 -13.13 -22.10 -18.92
CA VAL A 573 -11.80 -21.49 -18.97
C VAL A 573 -11.40 -21.01 -17.58
N LEU A 574 -12.31 -20.33 -16.89
CA LEU A 574 -12.09 -19.85 -15.51
C LEU A 574 -11.78 -21.01 -14.54
N ALA A 575 -12.47 -22.15 -14.68
CA ALA A 575 -12.23 -23.34 -13.85
C ALA A 575 -10.86 -24.00 -14.07
N ARG A 576 -10.14 -23.65 -15.16
CA ARG A 576 -8.75 -24.13 -15.42
C ARG A 576 -7.69 -23.30 -14.72
N MET A 577 -8.05 -22.14 -14.17
CA MET A 577 -7.11 -21.30 -13.44
C MET A 577 -6.62 -22.01 -12.17
N LYS A 578 -5.33 -21.82 -11.86
CA LYS A 578 -4.69 -22.42 -10.69
C LYS A 578 -4.39 -21.33 -9.66
N PRO A 579 -4.28 -21.69 -8.37
CA PRO A 579 -3.80 -20.75 -7.37
C PRO A 579 -2.42 -20.20 -7.76
N VAL A 580 -2.30 -18.88 -7.81
CA VAL A 580 -1.02 -18.20 -8.09
C VAL A 580 -0.09 -18.22 -6.88
N ILE A 581 -0.65 -18.37 -5.68
CA ILE A 581 0.07 -18.55 -4.41
C ILE A 581 -0.24 -19.96 -3.92
N LYS A 582 0.78 -20.80 -3.81
CA LYS A 582 0.64 -22.17 -3.28
C LYS A 582 1.29 -22.21 -1.90
N ILE A 583 0.48 -22.35 -0.87
CA ILE A 583 0.95 -22.62 0.49
C ILE A 583 1.30 -24.10 0.50
N ALA A 584 2.52 -24.45 0.92
CA ALA A 584 2.88 -25.84 1.14
C ALA A 584 1.87 -26.45 2.13
N ALA A 585 1.19 -27.53 1.74
CA ALA A 585 0.30 -28.24 2.65
C ALA A 585 1.16 -28.72 3.84
N GLU A 586 0.74 -28.42 5.07
CA GLU A 586 1.31 -28.94 6.30
C GLU A 586 1.30 -30.47 6.33
#